data_d7e98e7ef5a644bc9d04c7b477bbe719
#
_entry.id   d7e98e7ef5a644bc9d04c7b477bbe719
#
_cell.length_a   1.000
_cell.length_b   1.000
_cell.length_c   1.000
_cell.angle_alpha   90.00
_cell.angle_beta   90.00
_cell.angle_gamma   90.00
#
_symmetry.space_group_name_H-M   'P 1'
#
loop_
_entity.id
_entity.type
_entity.pdbx_description
1 polymer ?
#
loop_
_entity_poly.entity_id
_entity_poly.type
_entity_poly.pdbx_seq_one_letter_code
_entity_poly.pdbx_strand_id
1 'polypeptide(L)'
;VGQQNIAVIDATPQDEVDNIEVNENIKDDELLDEENKKIKTETWLNQEEVSKTLDATQLYLSEIGYSPLLTAEEEVYFARRALKGCEASRKRMIVSNLRLVVKIARRYNNRGLALLDLIEEGNLGLIRAVEKFDPERGFRFSTYATWWIRQTIERAIM
;
A
#
# COMPACT_ATOMS: atom_id res chain seq x y z
N VAL A 1 -24.83 23.90 -9.52
CA VAL A 1 -23.63 23.53 -10.27
C VAL A 1 -22.45 23.30 -9.31
N GLY A 2 -22.19 24.23 -8.40
CA GLY A 2 -21.14 24.10 -7.42
C GLY A 2 -21.37 22.96 -6.42
N GLN A 3 -22.60 22.68 -6.05
CA GLN A 3 -22.94 21.60 -5.15
C GLN A 3 -22.68 20.21 -5.73
N GLN A 4 -22.91 20.02 -7.01
CA GLN A 4 -22.64 18.77 -7.70
C GLN A 4 -21.13 18.46 -7.74
N ASN A 5 -20.31 19.48 -7.96
CA ASN A 5 -18.87 19.34 -7.97
C ASN A 5 -18.31 18.97 -6.59
N ILE A 6 -18.88 19.55 -5.53
CA ILE A 6 -18.49 19.23 -4.15
C ILE A 6 -18.84 17.78 -3.81
N ALA A 7 -20.03 17.32 -4.18
CA ALA A 7 -20.46 15.94 -3.95
C ALA A 7 -19.57 14.93 -4.66
N VAL A 8 -19.14 15.21 -5.89
CA VAL A 8 -18.24 14.37 -6.66
C VAL A 8 -16.86 14.30 -5.99
N ILE A 9 -16.35 15.43 -5.48
CA ILE A 9 -15.06 15.48 -4.79
C ILE A 9 -15.10 14.66 -3.50
N ASP A 10 -16.17 14.75 -2.72
CA ASP A 10 -16.30 14.03 -1.46
C ASP A 10 -16.44 12.52 -1.63
N ALA A 11 -17.07 12.07 -2.69
CA ALA A 11 -17.31 10.67 -3.00
C ALA A 11 -16.15 10.00 -3.76
N THR A 12 -15.20 10.79 -4.29
CA THR A 12 -14.18 10.37 -5.24
C THR A 12 -13.39 9.11 -4.86
N PRO A 13 -12.87 8.91 -3.63
CA PRO A 13 -12.08 7.72 -3.36
C PRO A 13 -12.86 6.42 -3.49
N GLN A 14 -14.11 6.43 -3.08
CA GLN A 14 -14.96 5.25 -3.11
C GLN A 14 -15.46 4.96 -4.54
N ASP A 15 -15.87 6.01 -5.25
CA ASP A 15 -16.39 5.90 -6.61
C ASP A 15 -15.30 5.46 -7.60
N GLU A 16 -14.09 5.96 -7.46
CA GLU A 16 -12.96 5.52 -8.28
C GLU A 16 -12.58 4.06 -8.04
N VAL A 17 -12.65 3.62 -6.80
CA VAL A 17 -12.39 2.23 -6.44
C VAL A 17 -13.44 1.30 -7.04
N ASP A 18 -14.72 1.68 -7.01
CA ASP A 18 -15.81 0.89 -7.58
C ASP A 18 -15.67 0.72 -9.11
N ASN A 19 -14.98 1.63 -9.77
CA ASN A 19 -14.75 1.58 -11.22
C ASN A 19 -13.49 0.82 -11.62
N ILE A 20 -12.65 0.41 -10.68
CA ILE A 20 -11.45 -0.36 -10.97
C ILE A 20 -11.84 -1.83 -11.24
N GLU A 21 -11.47 -2.32 -12.41
CA GLU A 21 -11.76 -3.71 -12.77
C GLU A 21 -11.02 -4.70 -11.88
N VAL A 22 -11.74 -5.76 -11.47
CA VAL A 22 -11.20 -6.82 -10.62
C VAL A 22 -9.96 -7.48 -11.25
N ASN A 23 -9.87 -7.50 -12.58
CA ASN A 23 -8.74 -8.07 -13.30
C ASN A 23 -7.42 -7.34 -13.06
N GLU A 24 -7.45 -6.02 -12.82
CA GLU A 24 -6.24 -5.26 -12.48
C GLU A 24 -5.67 -5.67 -11.12
N ASN A 25 -6.53 -5.98 -10.18
CA ASN A 25 -6.12 -6.40 -8.84
C ASN A 25 -5.38 -7.73 -8.85
N ILE A 26 -5.84 -8.70 -9.65
CA ILE A 26 -5.18 -10.00 -9.77
C ILE A 26 -3.79 -9.86 -10.38
N LYS A 27 -3.67 -9.05 -11.43
CA LYS A 27 -2.37 -8.77 -12.06
C LYS A 27 -1.43 -8.03 -11.11
N ASP A 28 -1.96 -7.11 -10.31
CA ASP A 28 -1.18 -6.34 -9.35
C ASP A 28 -0.65 -7.23 -8.22
N ASP A 29 -1.45 -8.19 -7.75
CA ASP A 29 -1.00 -9.14 -6.73
C ASP A 29 0.08 -10.09 -7.27
N GLU A 30 -0.07 -10.57 -8.49
CA GLU A 30 0.94 -11.39 -9.16
C GLU A 30 2.26 -10.63 -9.38
N LEU A 31 2.17 -9.39 -9.81
CA LEU A 31 3.35 -8.52 -9.99
C LEU A 31 4.07 -8.25 -8.66
N LEU A 32 3.31 -8.09 -7.58
CA LEU A 32 3.86 -7.90 -6.25
C LEU A 32 4.67 -9.12 -5.81
N ASP A 33 4.16 -10.32 -6.06
CA ASP A 33 4.85 -11.56 -5.73
C ASP A 33 6.12 -11.76 -6.57
N GLU A 34 6.07 -11.41 -7.84
CA GLU A 34 7.25 -11.48 -8.72
C GLU A 34 8.33 -10.47 -8.31
N GLU A 35 7.94 -9.25 -7.98
CA GLU A 35 8.87 -8.23 -7.48
C GLU A 35 9.51 -8.65 -6.16
N ASN A 36 8.75 -9.24 -5.25
CA ASN A 36 9.27 -9.76 -3.99
C ASN A 36 10.28 -10.90 -4.22
N LYS A 37 10.02 -11.78 -5.19
CA LYS A 37 10.95 -12.83 -5.59
C LYS A 37 12.23 -12.24 -6.19
N LYS A 38 12.11 -11.23 -7.03
CA LYS A 38 13.26 -10.51 -7.60
C LYS A 38 14.12 -9.88 -6.52
N ILE A 39 13.51 -9.19 -5.57
CA ILE A 39 14.22 -8.55 -4.45
C ILE A 39 14.99 -9.59 -3.65
N LYS A 40 14.37 -10.71 -3.34
CA LYS A 40 15.04 -11.81 -2.64
C LYS A 40 16.22 -12.37 -3.43
N THR A 41 16.03 -12.56 -4.74
CA THR A 41 17.06 -13.10 -5.63
C THR A 41 18.23 -12.12 -5.78
N GLU A 42 17.95 -10.85 -5.98
CA GLU A 42 18.98 -9.81 -6.07
C GLU A 42 19.74 -9.66 -4.76
N THR A 43 19.06 -9.75 -3.63
CA THR A 43 19.69 -9.71 -2.30
C THR A 43 20.65 -10.87 -2.12
N TRP A 44 20.30 -12.08 -2.61
CA TRP A 44 21.17 -13.25 -2.57
C TRP A 44 22.39 -13.14 -3.47
N LEU A 45 22.21 -12.59 -4.67
CA LEU A 45 23.28 -12.47 -5.69
C LEU A 45 24.31 -11.39 -5.34
N ASN A 46 23.92 -10.37 -4.58
CA ASN A 46 24.74 -9.20 -4.24
C ASN A 46 25.14 -9.16 -2.75
N GLN A 47 25.32 -10.30 -2.11
CA GLN A 47 25.63 -10.32 -0.68
C GLN A 47 26.87 -9.51 -0.28
N GLU A 48 27.89 -9.47 -1.16
CA GLU A 48 29.09 -8.68 -0.88
C GLU A 48 28.86 -7.19 -1.02
N GLU A 49 28.03 -6.76 -1.96
CA GLU A 49 27.64 -5.36 -2.11
C GLU A 49 26.64 -4.95 -1.03
N VAL A 50 25.73 -5.82 -0.65
CA VAL A 50 24.76 -5.60 0.42
C VAL A 50 25.45 -5.40 1.76
N SER A 51 26.54 -6.13 2.03
CA SER A 51 27.30 -5.94 3.27
C SER A 51 28.04 -4.60 3.31
N LYS A 52 28.32 -4.00 2.15
CA LYS A 52 28.97 -2.70 2.04
C LYS A 52 28.00 -1.53 1.97
N THR A 53 26.76 -1.77 1.51
CA THR A 53 25.73 -0.75 1.31
C THR A 53 24.42 -1.11 2.00
N LEU A 54 24.51 -1.68 3.21
CA LEU A 54 23.33 -1.91 4.04
C LEU A 54 22.70 -0.57 4.40
N ASP A 55 21.84 -0.07 3.52
CA ASP A 55 21.08 1.14 3.79
C ASP A 55 19.74 0.80 4.46
N ALA A 56 19.09 1.83 5.00
CA ALA A 56 17.80 1.69 5.68
C ALA A 56 16.72 1.12 4.76
N THR A 57 16.81 1.38 3.45
CA THR A 57 15.86 0.90 2.46
C THR A 57 15.90 -0.62 2.35
N GLN A 58 17.08 -1.21 2.27
CA GLN A 58 17.24 -2.66 2.15
C GLN A 58 16.78 -3.39 3.41
N LEU A 59 17.12 -2.84 4.58
CA LEU A 59 16.64 -3.38 5.85
C LEU A 59 15.12 -3.37 5.93
N TYR A 60 14.51 -2.25 5.53
CA TYR A 60 13.06 -2.10 5.51
C TYR A 60 12.42 -3.13 4.58
N LEU A 61 12.93 -3.29 3.37
CA LEU A 61 12.41 -4.25 2.39
C LEU A 61 12.55 -5.70 2.87
N SER A 62 13.63 -6.02 3.57
CA SER A 62 13.80 -7.34 4.18
C SER A 62 12.77 -7.61 5.26
N GLU A 63 12.53 -6.65 6.14
CA GLU A 63 11.58 -6.80 7.25
C GLU A 63 10.15 -6.97 6.76
N ILE A 64 9.69 -6.17 5.81
CA ILE A 64 8.33 -6.26 5.28
C ILE A 64 8.09 -7.55 4.50
N GLY A 65 9.15 -8.16 3.96
CA GLY A 65 9.07 -9.43 3.26
C GLY A 65 8.58 -10.59 4.13
N TYR A 66 8.73 -10.49 5.43
CA TYR A 66 8.31 -11.53 6.39
C TYR A 66 6.89 -11.35 6.92
N SER A 67 6.25 -10.22 6.65
CA SER A 67 4.88 -9.97 7.12
C SER A 67 3.88 -10.81 6.33
N PRO A 68 3.05 -11.65 6.98
CA PRO A 68 2.08 -12.45 6.25
C PRO A 68 0.95 -11.60 5.68
N LEU A 69 0.51 -11.97 4.47
CA LEU A 69 -0.63 -11.34 3.82
C LEU A 69 -1.92 -11.78 4.51
N LEU A 70 -2.90 -10.90 4.53
CA LEU A 70 -4.23 -11.21 5.05
C LEU A 70 -5.12 -11.79 3.96
N THR A 71 -5.92 -12.80 4.33
CA THR A 71 -7.00 -13.27 3.47
C THR A 71 -8.13 -12.24 3.45
N ALA A 72 -9.06 -12.38 2.50
CA ALA A 72 -10.22 -11.48 2.44
C ALA A 72 -11.05 -11.49 3.73
N GLU A 73 -11.19 -12.66 4.34
CA GLU A 73 -11.93 -12.83 5.60
C GLU A 73 -11.21 -12.19 6.79
N GLU A 74 -9.90 -12.38 6.87
CA GLU A 74 -9.07 -11.74 7.89
C GLU A 74 -9.09 -10.22 7.75
N GLU A 75 -9.04 -9.71 6.52
CA GLU A 75 -9.14 -8.28 6.23
C GLU A 75 -10.42 -7.68 6.81
N VAL A 76 -11.55 -8.32 6.56
CA VAL A 76 -12.85 -7.87 7.08
C VAL A 76 -12.85 -7.92 8.61
N TYR A 77 -12.34 -8.98 9.19
CA TYR A 77 -12.26 -9.15 10.64
C TYR A 77 -11.45 -8.04 11.30
N PHE A 78 -10.23 -7.79 10.83
CA PHE A 78 -9.37 -6.77 11.40
C PHE A 78 -9.87 -5.36 11.11
N ALA A 79 -10.44 -5.12 9.93
CA ALA A 79 -11.00 -3.82 9.58
C ALA A 79 -12.18 -3.44 10.48
N ARG A 80 -13.07 -4.38 10.78
CA ARG A 80 -14.18 -4.15 11.70
C ARG A 80 -13.70 -3.79 13.10
N ARG A 81 -12.68 -4.48 13.59
CA ARG A 81 -12.10 -4.22 14.90
C ARG A 81 -11.36 -2.89 14.94
N ALA A 82 -10.65 -2.56 13.88
CA ALA A 82 -9.95 -1.27 13.77
C ALA A 82 -10.92 -0.10 13.81
N LEU A 83 -12.07 -0.20 13.16
CA LEU A 83 -13.11 0.83 13.19
C LEU A 83 -13.68 1.03 14.60
N LYS A 84 -13.65 -0.01 15.43
CA LYS A 84 -14.09 0.06 16.83
C LYS A 84 -13.01 0.59 17.78
N GLY A 85 -11.86 0.96 17.27
CA GLY A 85 -10.76 1.51 18.04
C GLY A 85 -9.72 0.50 18.51
N CYS A 86 -9.69 -0.72 17.94
CA CYS A 86 -8.68 -1.71 18.28
C CYS A 86 -7.34 -1.38 17.60
N GLU A 87 -6.38 -0.89 18.38
CA GLU A 87 -5.05 -0.52 17.89
C GLU A 87 -4.26 -1.71 17.33
N ALA A 88 -4.38 -2.88 17.96
CA ALA A 88 -3.70 -4.07 17.49
C ALA A 88 -4.18 -4.49 16.09
N SER A 89 -5.48 -4.42 15.83
CA SER A 89 -6.07 -4.73 14.53
C SER A 89 -5.69 -3.70 13.48
N ARG A 90 -5.68 -2.42 13.83
CA ARG A 90 -5.23 -1.33 12.97
C ARG A 90 -3.78 -1.55 12.55
N LYS A 91 -2.91 -1.83 13.49
CA LYS A 91 -1.50 -2.10 13.23
C LYS A 91 -1.33 -3.32 12.32
N ARG A 92 -2.11 -4.37 12.54
CA ARG A 92 -2.09 -5.58 11.71
C ARG A 92 -2.44 -5.28 10.26
N MET A 93 -3.46 -4.47 10.03
CA MET A 93 -3.86 -4.02 8.69
C MET A 93 -2.73 -3.24 8.01
N ILE A 94 -2.09 -2.34 8.73
CA ILE A 94 -0.98 -1.53 8.20
C ILE A 94 0.21 -2.42 7.84
N VAL A 95 0.67 -3.25 8.77
CA VAL A 95 1.86 -4.09 8.58
C VAL A 95 1.69 -5.06 7.41
N SER A 96 0.51 -5.64 7.27
CA SER A 96 0.23 -6.61 6.20
C SER A 96 0.24 -5.98 4.81
N ASN A 97 0.10 -4.66 4.71
CA ASN A 97 0.00 -3.93 3.45
C ASN A 97 1.20 -3.03 3.16
N LEU A 98 2.27 -3.14 3.94
CA LEU A 98 3.50 -2.36 3.68
C LEU A 98 4.13 -2.70 2.32
N ARG A 99 4.03 -3.94 1.88
CA ARG A 99 4.50 -4.36 0.55
C ARG A 99 3.77 -3.62 -0.58
N LEU A 100 2.49 -3.39 -0.41
CA LEU A 100 1.69 -2.65 -1.39
C LEU A 100 2.23 -1.23 -1.56
N VAL A 101 2.60 -0.58 -0.46
CA VAL A 101 3.20 0.76 -0.48
C VAL A 101 4.51 0.76 -1.27
N VAL A 102 5.38 -0.22 -1.02
CA VAL A 102 6.67 -0.34 -1.72
C VAL A 102 6.46 -0.52 -3.22
N LYS A 103 5.53 -1.37 -3.62
CA LYS A 103 5.19 -1.61 -5.01
C LYS A 103 4.77 -0.33 -5.73
N ILE A 104 3.89 0.43 -5.12
CA ILE A 104 3.39 1.68 -5.69
C ILE A 104 4.51 2.74 -5.71
N ALA A 105 5.28 2.86 -4.62
CA ALA A 105 6.38 3.81 -4.52
C ALA A 105 7.44 3.61 -5.61
N ARG A 106 7.73 2.36 -5.98
CA ARG A 106 8.70 2.05 -7.03
C ARG A 106 8.31 2.60 -8.39
N ARG A 107 7.03 2.73 -8.67
CA ARG A 107 6.53 3.32 -9.92
C ARG A 107 6.87 4.81 -10.03
N TYR A 108 7.12 5.45 -8.90
CA TYR A 108 7.46 6.88 -8.84
C TYR A 108 8.95 7.12 -8.58
N ASN A 109 9.77 6.09 -8.64
CA ASN A 109 11.21 6.21 -8.44
C ASN A 109 11.83 7.10 -9.52
N ASN A 110 12.92 7.80 -9.17
CA ASN A 110 13.63 8.73 -10.06
C ASN A 110 12.85 9.98 -10.45
N ARG A 111 11.88 10.40 -9.67
CA ARG A 111 11.09 11.62 -9.92
C ARG A 111 11.34 12.73 -8.91
N GLY A 112 12.54 12.76 -8.33
CA GLY A 112 12.97 13.84 -7.45
C GLY A 112 12.98 13.49 -5.96
N LEU A 113 12.39 12.36 -5.55
CA LEU A 113 12.44 11.88 -4.18
C LEU A 113 13.10 10.51 -4.12
N ALA A 114 13.82 10.25 -3.03
CA ALA A 114 14.39 8.93 -2.76
C ALA A 114 13.28 7.91 -2.50
N LEU A 115 13.54 6.64 -2.83
CA LEU A 115 12.55 5.57 -2.65
C LEU A 115 12.02 5.50 -1.21
N LEU A 116 12.91 5.63 -0.22
CA LEU A 116 12.51 5.58 1.18
C LEU A 116 11.55 6.73 1.55
N ASP A 117 11.77 7.93 1.01
CA ASP A 117 10.87 9.07 1.21
C ASP A 117 9.51 8.82 0.57
N LEU A 118 9.49 8.22 -0.62
CA LEU A 118 8.26 7.83 -1.29
C LEU A 118 7.48 6.79 -0.46
N ILE A 119 8.18 5.83 0.12
CA ILE A 119 7.59 4.82 0.99
C ILE A 119 6.99 5.47 2.23
N GLU A 120 7.68 6.41 2.86
CA GLU A 120 7.17 7.13 4.03
C GLU A 120 5.88 7.89 3.71
N GLU A 121 5.85 8.58 2.58
CA GLU A 121 4.65 9.28 2.12
C GLU A 121 3.50 8.29 1.82
N GLY A 122 3.83 7.19 1.15
CA GLY A 122 2.86 6.14 0.88
C GLY A 122 2.29 5.51 2.14
N ASN A 123 3.11 5.34 3.17
CA ASN A 123 2.67 4.82 4.47
C ASN A 123 1.65 5.74 5.13
N LEU A 124 1.79 7.05 5.00
CA LEU A 124 0.78 8.00 5.49
C LEU A 124 -0.56 7.79 4.77
N GLY A 125 -0.51 7.58 3.46
CA GLY A 125 -1.70 7.24 2.68
C GLY A 125 -2.33 5.92 3.12
N LEU A 126 -1.52 4.92 3.40
CA LEU A 126 -1.97 3.63 3.90
C LEU A 126 -2.68 3.75 5.26
N ILE A 127 -2.12 4.53 6.18
CA ILE A 127 -2.73 4.77 7.49
C ILE A 127 -4.11 5.40 7.33
N ARG A 128 -4.24 6.39 6.46
CA ARG A 128 -5.53 7.02 6.17
C ARG A 128 -6.53 6.03 5.56
N ALA A 129 -6.05 5.16 4.68
CA ALA A 129 -6.90 4.13 4.09
C ALA A 129 -7.45 3.19 5.15
N VAL A 130 -6.63 2.76 6.10
CA VAL A 130 -7.08 1.91 7.21
C VAL A 130 -8.15 2.61 8.05
N GLU A 131 -7.99 3.90 8.32
CA GLU A 131 -8.95 4.68 9.09
C GLU A 131 -10.30 4.83 8.41
N LYS A 132 -10.30 4.89 7.07
CA LYS A 132 -11.49 5.21 6.27
C LYS A 132 -12.11 4.02 5.55
N PHE A 133 -11.47 2.86 5.60
CA PHE A 133 -11.95 1.68 4.90
C PHE A 133 -13.22 1.13 5.52
N ASP A 134 -14.23 0.90 4.67
CA ASP A 134 -15.48 0.24 5.04
C ASP A 134 -15.46 -1.22 4.56
N PRO A 135 -15.28 -2.21 5.47
CA PRO A 135 -15.21 -3.61 5.09
C PRO A 135 -16.52 -4.18 4.55
N GLU A 136 -17.61 -3.47 4.76
CA GLU A 136 -18.95 -3.92 4.34
C GLU A 136 -19.24 -3.64 2.85
N ARG A 137 -18.36 -2.89 2.17
CA ARG A 137 -18.56 -2.52 0.77
C ARG A 137 -18.27 -3.64 -0.23
N GLY A 138 -17.64 -4.72 0.19
CA GLY A 138 -17.46 -5.92 -0.63
C GLY A 138 -16.22 -5.97 -1.52
N PHE A 139 -15.34 -4.97 -1.51
CA PHE A 139 -14.08 -5.01 -2.24
C PHE A 139 -12.88 -5.13 -1.29
N ARG A 140 -11.76 -5.56 -1.84
CA ARG A 140 -10.53 -5.77 -1.07
C ARG A 140 -9.94 -4.44 -0.61
N PHE A 141 -9.31 -4.47 0.56
CA PHE A 141 -8.61 -3.31 1.12
C PHE A 141 -7.50 -2.79 0.20
N SER A 142 -6.76 -3.69 -0.46
CA SER A 142 -5.67 -3.31 -1.37
C SER A 142 -6.15 -2.39 -2.50
N THR A 143 -7.33 -2.65 -3.05
CA THR A 143 -7.93 -1.81 -4.09
C THR A 143 -8.18 -0.40 -3.58
N TYR A 144 -8.76 -0.28 -2.40
CA TYR A 144 -9.06 1.00 -1.77
C TYR A 144 -7.78 1.75 -1.36
N ALA A 145 -6.85 1.05 -0.73
CA ALA A 145 -5.60 1.63 -0.25
C ALA A 145 -4.72 2.16 -1.38
N THR A 146 -4.73 1.52 -2.55
CA THR A 146 -3.95 1.95 -3.72
C THR A 146 -4.24 3.39 -4.08
N TRP A 147 -5.52 3.79 -4.06
CA TRP A 147 -5.90 5.17 -4.34
C TRP A 147 -5.27 6.16 -3.35
N TRP A 148 -5.36 5.86 -2.06
CA TRP A 148 -4.80 6.72 -1.01
C TRP A 148 -3.29 6.84 -1.09
N ILE A 149 -2.62 5.72 -1.34
CA ILE A 149 -1.16 5.67 -1.45
C ILE A 149 -0.69 6.51 -2.65
N ARG A 150 -1.32 6.35 -3.80
CA ARG A 150 -1.02 7.13 -5.00
C ARG A 150 -1.20 8.62 -4.76
N GLN A 151 -2.32 9.01 -4.19
CA GLN A 151 -2.61 10.41 -3.92
C GLN A 151 -1.57 11.06 -3.03
N THR A 152 -1.16 10.36 -1.99
CA THR A 152 -0.18 10.88 -1.04
C THR A 152 1.20 11.01 -1.68
N ILE A 153 1.63 10.02 -2.45
CA ILE A 153 2.92 10.04 -3.14
C ILE A 153 2.94 11.12 -4.22
N GLU A 154 1.92 11.20 -5.05
CA GLU A 154 1.83 12.20 -6.13
C GLU A 154 1.84 13.62 -5.58
N ARG A 155 1.18 13.84 -4.46
CA ARG A 155 1.19 15.15 -3.79
C ARG A 155 2.57 15.51 -3.29
N ALA A 156 3.34 14.54 -2.79
CA ALA A 156 4.70 14.77 -2.29
C ALA A 156 5.69 15.10 -3.41
N ILE A 157 5.51 14.55 -4.60
CA ILE A 157 6.37 14.76 -5.76
C ILE A 157 6.15 16.15 -6.38
N MET A 158 4.95 16.66 -6.32
CA MET A 158 4.60 17.96 -6.91
C MET A 158 5.23 19.13 -6.17
#